data_ee31edc5d8fe2ecf21a56c4467b0ad70
#
_entry.id   ee31edc5d8fe2ecf21a56c4467b0ad70
#
_cell.length_a   1.000
_cell.length_b   1.000
_cell.length_c   1.000
_cell.angle_alpha   90.00
_cell.angle_beta   90.00
_cell.angle_gamma   90.00
#
_symmetry.space_group_name_H-M   'P 1'
#
loop_
_entity.id
_entity.type
_entity.pdbx_description
1 polymer ?
#
loop_
_entity_poly.entity_id
_entity_poly.type
_entity_poly.pdbx_seq_one_letter_code
_entity_poly.pdbx_strand_id
1 'polypeptide(L)'
;MAGSIKVDPAVLTSTAGKVDAQAAEYRKEFAQLYSEVDAMQAAWQGADNVAFTNQIKTFKPDFEKMAKLMDEYSQFLKQAASTYQKTQDEIKSAAAKL
;
A
#
# COMPACT_ATOMS: atom_id res chain seq x y z
N MET A 1 3.29 -16.56 28.28
CA MET A 1 2.95 -16.64 27.91
C MET A 1 2.61 -16.54 27.04
N ALA A 2 3.24 -16.76 27.72
CA ALA A 2 3.23 -16.98 26.54
C ALA A 2 2.08 -16.64 25.76
N GLY A 3 1.82 -16.45 25.07
CA GLY A 3 0.75 -16.44 24.21
C GLY A 3 -0.16 -15.27 24.16
N SER A 4 0.05 -14.27 24.92
CA SER A 4 -0.82 -13.11 24.76
C SER A 4 -0.21 -12.14 23.75
N ILE A 5 -0.73 -12.22 22.53
CA ILE A 5 -0.45 -11.20 21.54
C ILE A 5 -1.34 -10.01 21.84
N LYS A 6 -0.73 -8.94 22.29
CA LYS A 6 -1.48 -7.70 22.49
C LYS A 6 -1.61 -6.99 21.15
N VAL A 7 -2.82 -6.93 20.64
CA VAL A 7 -3.14 -6.13 19.45
C VAL A 7 -3.47 -4.72 19.93
N ASP A 8 -2.71 -3.76 19.48
CA ASP A 8 -2.94 -2.35 19.79
C ASP A 8 -3.53 -1.66 18.57
N PRO A 9 -4.80 -1.22 18.63
CA PRO A 9 -5.42 -0.52 17.51
C PRO A 9 -4.65 0.73 17.08
N ALA A 10 -4.00 1.42 18.01
CA ALA A 10 -3.20 2.59 17.66
C ALA A 10 -2.00 2.23 16.80
N VAL A 11 -1.37 1.07 17.06
CA VAL A 11 -0.26 0.59 16.24
C VAL A 11 -0.75 0.20 14.84
N LEU A 12 -1.90 -0.46 14.75
CA LEU A 12 -2.49 -0.83 13.46
C LEU A 12 -2.80 0.41 12.63
N THR A 13 -3.39 1.42 13.24
CA THR A 13 -3.72 2.68 12.56
C THR A 13 -2.45 3.42 12.12
N SER A 14 -1.44 3.47 12.97
CA SER A 14 -0.16 4.08 12.65
C SER A 14 0.53 3.35 11.51
N THR A 15 0.51 2.03 11.52
CA THR A 15 1.09 1.22 10.44
C THR A 15 0.35 1.44 9.13
N ALA A 16 -0.99 1.52 9.18
CA ALA A 16 -1.78 1.84 8.00
C ALA A 16 -1.39 3.19 7.40
N GLY A 17 -1.16 4.21 8.23
CA GLY A 17 -0.69 5.50 7.78
C GLY A 17 0.66 5.43 7.10
N LYS A 18 1.56 4.60 7.61
CA LYS A 18 2.87 4.39 6.98
C LYS A 18 2.74 3.68 5.64
N VAL A 19 1.85 2.70 5.54
CA VAL A 19 1.59 2.01 4.27
C VAL A 19 1.00 2.98 3.25
N ASP A 20 0.07 3.84 3.66
CA ASP A 20 -0.49 4.87 2.78
C ASP A 20 0.59 5.80 2.24
N ALA A 21 1.51 6.25 3.10
CA ALA A 21 2.62 7.10 2.70
C ALA A 21 3.55 6.39 1.73
N GLN A 22 3.83 5.11 1.98
CA GLN A 22 4.65 4.30 1.09
C GLN A 22 3.98 4.07 -0.26
N ALA A 23 2.68 3.87 -0.28
CA ALA A 23 1.93 3.71 -1.52
C ALA A 23 1.96 4.98 -2.36
N ALA A 24 1.84 6.15 -1.73
CA ALA A 24 1.94 7.43 -2.42
C ALA A 24 3.34 7.64 -3.00
N GLU A 25 4.38 7.32 -2.22
CA GLU A 25 5.76 7.42 -2.67
C GLU A 25 6.04 6.45 -3.81
N TYR A 26 5.54 5.23 -3.71
CA TYR A 26 5.68 4.21 -4.75
C TYR A 26 5.07 4.68 -6.07
N ARG A 27 3.86 5.26 -6.01
CA ARG A 27 3.19 5.79 -7.21
C ARG A 27 3.98 6.93 -7.83
N LYS A 28 4.52 7.80 -6.98
CA LYS A 28 5.34 8.92 -7.44
C LYS A 28 6.60 8.42 -8.13
N GLU A 29 7.26 7.43 -7.56
CA GLU A 29 8.49 6.88 -8.11
C GLU A 29 8.27 6.20 -9.46
N PHE A 30 7.24 5.39 -9.60
CA PHE A 30 7.02 4.75 -10.90
C PHE A 30 6.47 5.73 -11.95
N ALA A 31 5.72 6.75 -11.56
CA ALA A 31 5.31 7.82 -12.48
C ALA A 31 6.53 8.56 -13.01
N GLN A 32 7.49 8.84 -12.15
CA GLN A 32 8.75 9.48 -12.53
C GLN A 32 9.55 8.57 -13.45
N LEU A 33 9.61 7.26 -13.15
CA LEU A 33 10.29 6.28 -13.99
C LEU A 33 9.71 6.28 -15.41
N TYR A 34 8.38 6.25 -15.54
CA TYR A 34 7.76 6.24 -16.87
C TYR A 34 7.94 7.57 -17.60
N SER A 35 7.99 8.68 -16.89
CA SER A 35 8.34 9.97 -17.47
C SER A 35 9.77 9.95 -18.03
N GLU A 36 10.71 9.38 -17.30
CA GLU A 36 12.10 9.23 -17.75
C GLU A 36 12.22 8.29 -18.94
N VAL A 37 11.45 7.20 -18.96
CA VAL A 37 11.42 6.25 -20.09
C VAL A 37 10.90 6.96 -21.34
N ASP A 38 9.85 7.77 -21.21
CA ASP A 38 9.32 8.53 -22.34
C ASP A 38 10.33 9.55 -22.86
N ALA A 39 11.04 10.23 -21.98
CA ALA A 39 12.09 11.17 -22.35
C ALA A 39 13.24 10.46 -23.07
N MET A 40 13.62 9.27 -22.58
CA MET A 40 14.68 8.46 -23.21
C MET A 40 14.25 7.99 -24.61
N GLN A 41 12.98 7.63 -24.77
CA GLN A 41 12.43 7.23 -26.06
C GLN A 41 12.56 8.37 -27.08
N ALA A 42 12.33 9.60 -26.66
CA ALA A 42 12.45 10.77 -27.54
C ALA A 42 13.90 11.03 -27.95
N ALA A 43 14.86 10.74 -27.06
CA ALA A 43 16.29 11.00 -27.30
C ALA A 43 16.98 9.86 -28.04
N TRP A 44 16.54 8.64 -27.85
CA TRP A 44 17.17 7.43 -28.41
C TRP A 44 16.34 6.90 -29.54
N GLN A 45 16.81 7.02 -30.77
CA GLN A 45 16.11 6.59 -31.95
C GLN A 45 16.60 5.22 -32.41
N GLY A 46 15.65 4.35 -32.77
CA GLY A 46 15.96 3.03 -33.31
C GLY A 46 14.98 1.96 -32.87
N ALA A 47 15.01 0.83 -33.56
CA ALA A 47 14.12 -0.29 -33.30
C ALA A 47 14.32 -0.89 -31.90
N ASP A 48 15.58 -0.94 -31.43
CA ASP A 48 15.92 -1.47 -30.11
C ASP A 48 15.31 -0.60 -29.00
N ASN A 49 15.28 0.72 -29.21
CA ASN A 49 14.65 1.63 -28.27
C ASN A 49 13.15 1.38 -28.18
N VAL A 50 12.48 1.22 -29.31
CA VAL A 50 11.04 0.95 -29.34
C VAL A 50 10.74 -0.35 -28.61
N ALA A 51 11.51 -1.41 -28.88
CA ALA A 51 11.33 -2.70 -28.22
C ALA A 51 11.55 -2.59 -26.71
N PHE A 52 12.60 -1.91 -26.28
CA PHE A 52 12.92 -1.71 -24.86
C PHE A 52 11.82 -0.92 -24.16
N THR A 53 11.41 0.19 -24.76
CA THR A 53 10.38 1.06 -24.18
C THR A 53 9.04 0.33 -24.05
N ASN A 54 8.66 -0.44 -25.08
CA ASN A 54 7.45 -1.24 -25.03
C ASN A 54 7.52 -2.29 -23.95
N GLN A 55 8.67 -2.94 -23.77
CA GLN A 55 8.87 -3.92 -22.72
C GLN A 55 8.68 -3.29 -21.34
N ILE A 56 9.27 -2.13 -21.11
CA ILE A 56 9.12 -1.40 -19.84
C ILE A 56 7.65 -1.03 -19.61
N LYS A 57 6.97 -0.58 -20.65
CA LYS A 57 5.55 -0.20 -20.53
C LYS A 57 4.64 -1.39 -20.22
N THR A 58 5.04 -2.61 -20.57
CA THR A 58 4.24 -3.80 -20.22
C THR A 58 4.19 -4.05 -18.71
N PHE A 59 5.14 -3.53 -17.95
CA PHE A 59 5.15 -3.66 -16.49
C PHE A 59 4.27 -2.64 -15.78
N LYS A 60 3.79 -1.61 -16.48
CA LYS A 60 3.00 -0.55 -15.85
C LYS A 60 1.77 -1.08 -15.11
N PRO A 61 0.96 -2.00 -15.69
CA PRO A 61 -0.17 -2.57 -14.95
C PRO A 61 0.25 -3.30 -13.67
N ASP A 62 1.43 -3.93 -13.66
CA ASP A 62 1.94 -4.63 -12.49
C ASP A 62 2.28 -3.66 -11.37
N PHE A 63 2.89 -2.51 -11.69
CA PHE A 63 3.16 -1.46 -10.71
C PHE A 63 1.86 -0.89 -10.14
N GLU A 64 0.85 -0.70 -10.98
CA GLU A 64 -0.45 -0.22 -10.55
C GLU A 64 -1.15 -1.21 -9.63
N LYS A 65 -1.05 -2.51 -9.94
CA LYS A 65 -1.59 -3.58 -9.08
C LYS A 65 -0.91 -3.60 -7.72
N MET A 66 0.41 -3.41 -7.69
CA MET A 66 1.16 -3.38 -6.43
C MET A 66 0.71 -2.20 -5.57
N ALA A 67 0.57 -1.02 -6.17
CA ALA A 67 0.09 0.16 -5.46
C ALA A 67 -1.31 -0.07 -4.90
N LYS A 68 -2.18 -0.71 -5.66
CA LYS A 68 -3.53 -1.06 -5.23
C LYS A 68 -3.52 -2.04 -4.07
N LEU A 69 -2.63 -3.04 -4.12
CA LEU A 69 -2.47 -3.99 -3.00
C LEU A 69 -2.03 -3.27 -1.73
N MET A 70 -1.16 -2.29 -1.84
CA MET A 70 -0.74 -1.48 -0.69
C MET A 70 -1.93 -0.72 -0.10
N ASP A 71 -2.77 -0.13 -0.95
CA ASP A 71 -3.99 0.54 -0.51
C ASP A 71 -4.94 -0.42 0.21
N GLU A 72 -5.13 -1.61 -0.36
CA GLU A 72 -5.99 -2.64 0.21
C GLU A 72 -5.46 -3.12 1.56
N TYR A 73 -4.15 -3.28 1.68
CA TYR A 73 -3.52 -3.66 2.93
C TYR A 73 -3.72 -2.58 3.99
N SER A 74 -3.55 -1.31 3.63
CA SER A 74 -3.82 -0.19 4.54
C SER A 74 -5.27 -0.21 5.02
N GLN A 75 -6.23 -0.41 4.12
CA GLN A 75 -7.64 -0.50 4.48
C GLN A 75 -7.92 -1.67 5.41
N PHE A 76 -7.29 -2.81 5.15
CA PHE A 76 -7.40 -3.98 6.02
C PHE A 76 -6.92 -3.65 7.44
N LEU A 77 -5.78 -2.98 7.56
CA LEU A 77 -5.26 -2.60 8.88
C LEU A 77 -6.19 -1.63 9.60
N LYS A 78 -6.76 -0.67 8.89
CA LYS A 78 -7.71 0.28 9.46
C LYS A 78 -8.98 -0.42 9.95
N GLN A 79 -9.50 -1.35 9.16
CA GLN A 79 -10.66 -2.15 9.55
C GLN A 79 -10.37 -3.02 10.74
N ALA A 80 -9.19 -3.66 10.76
CA ALA A 80 -8.79 -4.49 11.89
C ALA A 80 -8.70 -3.66 13.18
N ALA A 81 -8.14 -2.46 13.10
CA ALA A 81 -8.06 -1.55 14.25
C ALA A 81 -9.45 -1.17 14.75
N SER A 82 -10.34 -0.80 13.85
CA SER A 82 -11.71 -0.41 14.18
C SER A 82 -12.49 -1.56 14.80
N THR A 83 -12.40 -2.74 14.20
CA THR A 83 -13.11 -3.94 14.70
C THR A 83 -12.59 -4.33 16.09
N TYR A 84 -11.28 -4.31 16.28
CA TYR A 84 -10.68 -4.64 17.56
C TYR A 84 -11.14 -3.66 18.64
N GLN A 85 -11.12 -2.36 18.34
CA GLN A 85 -11.56 -1.34 19.29
C GLN A 85 -13.03 -1.51 19.66
N LYS A 86 -13.87 -1.77 18.69
CA LYS A 86 -15.29 -2.00 18.92
C LYS A 86 -15.53 -3.22 19.80
N THR A 87 -14.81 -4.31 19.54
CA THR A 87 -14.92 -5.52 20.36
C THR A 87 -14.49 -5.26 21.79
N GLN A 88 -13.41 -4.51 22.00
CA GLN A 88 -12.95 -4.14 23.34
C GLN A 88 -13.99 -3.29 24.08
N ASP A 89 -14.59 -2.34 23.37
CA ASP A 89 -15.63 -1.50 23.96
C ASP A 89 -16.87 -2.31 24.36
N GLU A 90 -17.25 -3.27 23.55
CA GLU A 90 -18.36 -4.18 23.83
C GLU A 90 -18.07 -5.05 25.06
N ILE A 91 -16.85 -5.56 25.19
CA ILE A 91 -16.44 -6.35 26.34
C ILE A 91 -16.49 -5.51 27.61
N LYS A 92 -15.97 -4.28 27.57
CA LYS A 92 -16.01 -3.37 28.71
C LYS A 92 -17.43 -3.06 29.13
N SER A 93 -18.30 -2.81 28.15
CA SER A 93 -19.71 -2.50 28.39
C SER A 93 -20.41 -3.69 29.04
N ALA A 94 -20.16 -4.90 28.54
CA ALA A 94 -20.76 -6.12 29.12
C ALA A 94 -20.24 -6.34 30.55
N ALA A 95 -18.95 -6.15 30.78
CA ALA A 95 -18.38 -6.30 32.11
C ALA A 95 -18.98 -5.29 33.12
N ALA A 96 -19.22 -4.07 32.68
CA ALA A 96 -19.80 -3.04 33.54
C ALA A 96 -21.25 -3.35 33.97
N LYS A 97 -21.94 -4.21 33.23
CA LYS A 97 -23.31 -4.61 33.56
C LYS A 97 -23.40 -5.78 34.54
N LEU A 98 -22.30 -6.40 34.84
CA LEU A 98 -22.24 -7.49 35.82
C LEU A 98 -22.19 -6.91 37.23
#